data_2f56dc6ac23a2c3ae45d37f35dadc214
#
_entry.id   2f56dc6ac23a2c3ae45d37f35dadc214
#
_cell.length_a   1.000
_cell.length_b   1.000
_cell.length_c   1.000
_cell.angle_alpha   90.00
_cell.angle_beta   90.00
_cell.angle_gamma   90.00
#
_symmetry.space_group_name_H-M   'P 1'
#
loop_
_entity.id
_entity.type
_entity.pdbx_description
1 polymer ?
#
loop_
_entity_poly.entity_id
_entity_poly.type
_entity_poly.pdbx_seq_one_letter_code
_entity_poly.pdbx_strand_id
1 'polypeptide(L)'
;ASDVYKRQALKKQSKAGSLTERLMKKVEKLNEKGGSNTDERLWKPAVDKAGNGYAVIRFLPAHANAELPWTQVWSHAFQGPGGWYIENSLTTVGKNDPVGELNRTLWNSGRESDKDIARKQKRKLSYYANVYIVKDSSNPENEGQVKLYKFGKKIFDKITASMQPEFEDEEPINPFDFWKGANFKLKIKQVAGFWNYDSSEFGKVEALLDDDTALEAIYDKIYDLSEFTAVDQFKSYDELKARLDSVLARKAVV
;
A
#
# COMPACT_ATOMS: atom_id res chain seq x y z
N ALA A 1 13.49 28.33 -12.34
CA ALA A 1 13.73 27.00 -11.69
C ALA A 1 12.72 25.95 -12.15
N SER A 2 11.43 26.30 -12.31
CA SER A 2 10.37 25.31 -12.68
C SER A 2 10.53 24.73 -14.09
N ASP A 3 11.01 25.52 -15.06
CA ASP A 3 11.10 25.08 -16.47
C ASP A 3 12.27 24.14 -16.74
N VAL A 4 13.35 24.27 -15.98
CA VAL A 4 14.50 23.37 -16.08
C VAL A 4 14.14 21.98 -15.56
N TYR A 5 13.40 21.92 -14.44
CA TYR A 5 12.93 20.66 -13.86
C TYR A 5 11.91 19.96 -14.76
N LYS A 6 11.00 20.70 -15.38
CA LYS A 6 10.04 20.16 -16.35
C LYS A 6 10.73 19.58 -17.58
N ARG A 7 11.75 20.28 -18.11
CA ARG A 7 12.53 19.79 -19.25
C ARG A 7 13.36 18.55 -18.92
N GLN A 8 13.93 18.47 -17.73
CA GLN A 8 14.64 17.27 -17.29
C GLN A 8 13.71 16.08 -17.09
N ALA A 9 12.53 16.29 -16.53
CA ALA A 9 11.50 15.26 -16.40
C ALA A 9 11.02 14.73 -17.76
N LEU A 10 10.78 15.65 -18.71
CA LEU A 10 10.41 15.29 -20.09
C LEU A 10 11.53 14.57 -20.85
N LYS A 11 12.79 14.98 -20.65
CA LYS A 11 13.94 14.27 -21.23
C LYS A 11 14.15 12.89 -20.61
N LYS A 12 13.89 12.70 -19.33
CA LYS A 12 13.91 11.39 -18.69
C LYS A 12 12.79 10.49 -19.21
N GLN A 13 11.58 11.02 -19.41
CA GLN A 13 10.48 10.28 -20.04
C GLN A 13 10.78 9.87 -21.47
N SER A 14 11.44 10.73 -22.24
CA SER A 14 11.88 10.46 -23.61
C SER A 14 12.99 9.40 -23.68
N LYS A 15 13.89 9.33 -22.69
CA LYS A 15 14.98 8.34 -22.63
C LYS A 15 14.57 6.99 -22.02
N ALA A 16 13.46 6.92 -21.29
CA ALA A 16 12.99 5.72 -20.61
C ALA A 16 12.21 4.75 -21.50
N GLY A 17 12.52 4.67 -22.79
CA GLY A 17 11.82 3.88 -23.79
C GLY A 17 10.66 4.63 -24.42
N SER A 18 10.33 4.26 -25.67
CA SER A 18 9.23 4.90 -26.37
C SER A 18 7.89 4.63 -25.66
N LEU A 19 6.95 5.55 -25.78
CA LEU A 19 5.57 5.35 -25.35
C LEU A 19 4.99 4.02 -25.85
N THR A 20 5.42 3.61 -27.05
CA THR A 20 5.06 2.34 -27.68
C THR A 20 5.54 1.13 -26.86
N GLU A 21 6.78 1.14 -26.36
CA GLU A 21 7.29 0.04 -25.52
C GLU A 21 6.53 -0.07 -24.19
N ARG A 22 6.17 1.06 -23.58
CA ARG A 22 5.35 1.08 -22.36
C ARG A 22 3.94 0.54 -22.59
N LEU A 23 3.34 0.90 -23.73
CA LEU A 23 2.02 0.40 -24.14
C LEU A 23 2.07 -1.09 -24.44
N MET A 24 3.12 -1.56 -25.13
CA MET A 24 3.28 -2.99 -25.41
C MET A 24 3.52 -3.82 -24.16
N LYS A 25 4.31 -3.34 -23.19
CA LYS A 25 4.44 -3.99 -21.88
C LYS A 25 3.12 -4.06 -21.12
N LYS A 26 2.29 -3.02 -21.19
CA LYS A 26 0.95 -3.04 -20.60
C LYS A 26 0.03 -4.04 -21.29
N VAL A 27 0.09 -4.12 -22.64
CA VAL A 27 -0.71 -5.07 -23.43
C VAL A 27 -0.27 -6.50 -23.17
N GLU A 28 1.03 -6.78 -23.08
CA GLU A 28 1.56 -8.10 -22.69
C GLU A 28 1.07 -8.53 -21.32
N LYS A 29 1.09 -7.63 -20.32
CA LYS A 29 0.55 -7.88 -18.97
C LYS A 29 -0.96 -8.16 -18.98
N LEU A 30 -1.72 -7.52 -19.87
CA LEU A 30 -3.17 -7.75 -20.02
C LEU A 30 -3.47 -9.08 -20.71
N ASN A 31 -2.55 -9.57 -21.56
CA ASN A 31 -2.71 -10.82 -22.32
C ASN A 31 -2.17 -12.06 -21.60
N GLU A 32 -1.44 -11.90 -20.51
CA GLU A 32 -1.03 -13.01 -19.63
C GLU A 32 -2.25 -13.59 -18.94
N LYS A 33 -2.81 -14.65 -19.52
CA LYS A 33 -3.93 -15.41 -18.95
C LYS A 33 -3.48 -16.05 -17.64
N GLY A 34 -3.98 -15.53 -16.52
CA GLY A 34 -3.84 -16.16 -15.20
C GLY A 34 -2.62 -15.75 -14.38
N GLY A 35 -1.84 -14.78 -14.85
CA GLY A 35 -0.85 -14.11 -14.00
C GLY A 35 -1.55 -13.17 -13.02
N SER A 36 -1.29 -13.27 -11.72
CA SER A 36 -1.65 -12.23 -10.80
C SER A 36 -1.07 -10.92 -11.33
N ASN A 37 -1.88 -9.86 -11.39
CA ASN A 37 -1.42 -8.50 -11.68
C ASN A 37 -0.46 -8.04 -10.57
N THR A 38 0.77 -8.56 -10.60
CA THR A 38 1.79 -8.22 -9.62
C THR A 38 2.42 -6.90 -10.06
N ASP A 39 2.18 -5.85 -9.30
CA ASP A 39 2.86 -4.58 -9.50
C ASP A 39 4.33 -4.76 -9.07
N GLU A 40 5.25 -4.70 -10.03
CA GLU A 40 6.69 -4.86 -9.80
C GLU A 40 7.30 -3.79 -8.90
N ARG A 41 6.63 -2.64 -8.75
CA ARG A 41 7.04 -1.57 -7.85
C ARG A 41 6.80 -1.94 -6.39
N LEU A 42 5.86 -2.84 -6.12
CA LEU A 42 5.55 -3.30 -4.76
C LEU A 42 6.63 -4.22 -4.23
N TRP A 43 7.15 -3.85 -3.08
CA TRP A 43 8.04 -4.68 -2.31
C TRP A 43 7.26 -5.47 -1.27
N LYS A 44 7.55 -6.75 -1.17
CA LYS A 44 7.03 -7.63 -0.12
C LYS A 44 8.19 -8.20 0.66
N PRO A 45 8.16 -8.12 2.01
CA PRO A 45 9.18 -8.77 2.82
C PRO A 45 9.10 -10.30 2.64
N ALA A 46 10.27 -10.93 2.57
CA ALA A 46 10.37 -12.37 2.51
C ALA A 46 10.39 -12.97 3.91
N VAL A 47 9.83 -14.15 4.05
CA VAL A 47 9.89 -14.95 5.27
C VAL A 47 10.51 -16.32 4.96
N ASP A 48 11.16 -16.90 5.95
CA ASP A 48 11.69 -18.25 5.87
C ASP A 48 10.60 -19.32 6.08
N LYS A 49 10.98 -20.58 6.08
CA LYS A 49 10.04 -21.71 6.27
C LYS A 49 9.35 -21.69 7.64
N ALA A 50 10.01 -21.10 8.65
CA ALA A 50 9.44 -20.95 9.99
C ALA A 50 8.50 -19.74 10.11
N GLY A 51 8.37 -18.92 9.07
CA GLY A 51 7.55 -17.73 9.06
C GLY A 51 8.24 -16.50 9.66
N ASN A 52 9.57 -16.53 9.80
CA ASN A 52 10.36 -15.40 10.28
C ASN A 52 10.92 -14.60 9.12
N GLY A 53 10.86 -13.27 9.24
CA GLY A 53 11.41 -12.36 8.24
C GLY A 53 12.10 -11.17 8.90
N TYR A 54 13.12 -10.67 8.20
CA TYR A 54 13.85 -9.49 8.62
C TYR A 54 14.25 -8.67 7.41
N ALA A 55 13.96 -7.40 7.45
CA ALA A 55 14.41 -6.42 6.47
C ALA A 55 14.60 -5.07 7.16
N VAL A 56 15.41 -4.22 6.57
CA VAL A 56 15.54 -2.81 6.98
C VAL A 56 15.11 -1.95 5.82
N ILE A 57 14.14 -1.09 6.07
CA ILE A 57 13.60 -0.15 5.10
C ILE A 57 13.68 1.28 5.65
N ARG A 58 13.61 2.25 4.75
CA ARG A 58 13.50 3.65 5.11
C ARG A 58 12.27 4.22 4.44
N PHE A 59 11.33 4.74 5.23
CA PHE A 59 10.20 5.49 4.69
C PHE A 59 10.70 6.79 4.05
N LEU A 60 10.13 7.14 2.90
CA LEU A 60 10.60 8.26 2.09
C LEU A 60 9.65 9.46 2.17
N PRO A 61 10.14 10.68 1.90
CA PRO A 61 9.30 11.88 1.90
C PRO A 61 8.13 11.81 0.91
N ALA A 62 7.20 12.73 1.06
CA ALA A 62 6.09 12.89 0.13
C ALA A 62 6.58 13.25 -1.28
N HIS A 63 5.90 12.71 -2.30
CA HIS A 63 6.09 13.16 -3.67
C HIS A 63 5.77 14.65 -3.80
N ALA A 64 6.42 15.33 -4.76
CA ALA A 64 6.27 16.77 -4.97
C ALA A 64 4.80 17.24 -5.13
N ASN A 65 3.93 16.36 -5.63
CA ASN A 65 2.51 16.63 -5.85
C ASN A 65 1.59 16.20 -4.69
N ALA A 66 2.15 15.71 -3.58
CA ALA A 66 1.38 15.17 -2.47
C ALA A 66 1.67 15.92 -1.17
N GLU A 67 0.68 16.02 -0.31
CA GLU A 67 0.85 16.57 1.05
C GLU A 67 1.40 15.54 2.03
N LEU A 68 1.02 14.27 1.86
CA LEU A 68 1.37 13.19 2.77
C LEU A 68 2.30 12.17 2.11
N PRO A 69 3.23 11.60 2.88
CA PRO A 69 4.12 10.55 2.39
C PRO A 69 3.49 9.15 2.38
N TRP A 70 2.20 9.03 2.64
CA TRP A 70 1.43 7.79 2.53
C TRP A 70 0.04 8.06 1.95
N THR A 71 -0.63 6.99 1.49
CA THR A 71 -2.03 7.01 1.12
C THR A 71 -2.76 5.82 1.73
N GLN A 72 -4.08 5.93 1.81
CA GLN A 72 -4.95 4.91 2.40
C GLN A 72 -5.93 4.39 1.37
N VAL A 73 -6.14 3.08 1.35
CA VAL A 73 -7.13 2.43 0.49
C VAL A 73 -7.94 1.44 1.32
N TRP A 74 -9.25 1.60 1.28
CA TRP A 74 -10.19 0.62 1.80
C TRP A 74 -10.51 -0.41 0.73
N SER A 75 -10.55 -1.68 1.11
CA SER A 75 -10.86 -2.78 0.20
C SER A 75 -11.64 -3.88 0.92
N HIS A 76 -12.27 -4.73 0.11
CA HIS A 76 -12.94 -5.93 0.58
C HIS A 76 -12.31 -7.16 -0.07
N ALA A 77 -12.19 -8.23 0.69
CA ALA A 77 -11.78 -9.54 0.20
C ALA A 77 -12.54 -10.61 1.01
N PHE A 78 -13.58 -11.17 0.43
CA PHE A 78 -14.35 -12.23 1.06
C PHE A 78 -14.93 -13.18 0.03
N GLN A 79 -15.28 -14.38 0.47
CA GLN A 79 -15.84 -15.43 -0.37
C GLN A 79 -17.33 -15.63 -0.08
N GLY A 80 -18.11 -15.75 -1.15
CA GLY A 80 -19.50 -16.16 -1.11
C GLY A 80 -19.74 -17.41 -1.97
N PRO A 81 -20.99 -17.87 -2.07
CA PRO A 81 -21.34 -19.04 -2.89
C PRO A 81 -20.96 -18.90 -4.37
N GLY A 82 -20.97 -17.69 -4.90
CA GLY A 82 -20.63 -17.38 -6.29
C GLY A 82 -19.14 -17.03 -6.53
N GLY A 83 -18.27 -17.20 -5.54
CA GLY A 83 -16.84 -16.97 -5.65
C GLY A 83 -16.33 -15.87 -4.74
N TRP A 84 -15.18 -15.28 -5.12
CA TRP A 84 -14.53 -14.22 -4.36
C TRP A 84 -14.99 -12.83 -4.78
N TYR A 85 -15.18 -11.96 -3.79
CA TYR A 85 -15.33 -10.52 -3.96
C TYR A 85 -14.03 -9.85 -3.51
N ILE A 86 -13.25 -9.34 -4.45
CA ILE A 86 -11.97 -8.67 -4.18
C ILE A 86 -12.00 -7.35 -4.93
N GLU A 87 -12.36 -6.27 -4.21
CA GLU A 87 -12.57 -4.95 -4.81
C GLU A 87 -12.18 -3.84 -3.86
N ASN A 88 -11.71 -2.72 -4.42
CA ASN A 88 -11.56 -1.50 -3.65
C ASN A 88 -12.93 -0.94 -3.27
N SER A 89 -13.02 -0.44 -2.03
CA SER A 89 -14.23 0.18 -1.52
C SER A 89 -14.34 1.64 -1.99
N LEU A 90 -15.51 2.03 -2.46
CA LEU A 90 -15.82 3.42 -2.82
C LEU A 90 -15.73 4.38 -1.62
N THR A 91 -15.79 3.86 -0.39
CA THR A 91 -15.59 4.68 0.81
C THR A 91 -14.20 5.30 0.88
N THR A 92 -13.21 4.73 0.18
CA THR A 92 -11.88 5.32 0.03
C THR A 92 -11.94 6.73 -0.53
N VAL A 93 -12.84 6.98 -1.47
CA VAL A 93 -13.03 8.28 -2.14
C VAL A 93 -14.29 9.02 -1.65
N GLY A 94 -14.80 8.63 -0.48
CA GLY A 94 -15.93 9.31 0.15
C GLY A 94 -17.30 9.03 -0.47
N LYS A 95 -17.43 7.94 -1.22
CA LYS A 95 -18.68 7.53 -1.86
C LYS A 95 -19.29 6.32 -1.16
N ASN A 96 -20.59 6.15 -1.34
CA ASN A 96 -21.30 4.97 -0.85
C ASN A 96 -20.83 3.70 -1.57
N ASP A 97 -20.68 2.63 -0.82
CA ASP A 97 -20.25 1.34 -1.32
C ASP A 97 -21.34 0.28 -1.05
N PRO A 98 -21.65 -0.58 -2.02
CA PRO A 98 -22.74 -1.56 -1.85
C PRO A 98 -22.48 -2.58 -0.74
N VAL A 99 -21.23 -2.98 -0.48
CA VAL A 99 -20.90 -3.88 0.64
C VAL A 99 -21.08 -3.15 1.97
N GLY A 100 -20.65 -1.90 2.06
CA GLY A 100 -20.83 -1.09 3.26
C GLY A 100 -22.30 -0.91 3.63
N GLU A 101 -23.15 -0.69 2.64
CA GLU A 101 -24.60 -0.59 2.84
C GLU A 101 -25.21 -1.92 3.30
N LEU A 102 -24.87 -3.02 2.66
CA LEU A 102 -25.32 -4.35 3.05
C LEU A 102 -24.89 -4.68 4.48
N ASN A 103 -23.63 -4.42 4.82
CA ASN A 103 -23.11 -4.70 6.15
C ASN A 103 -23.80 -3.87 7.23
N ARG A 104 -24.17 -2.64 6.93
CA ARG A 104 -24.97 -1.81 7.85
C ARG A 104 -26.34 -2.45 8.12
N THR A 105 -27.02 -2.90 7.08
CA THR A 105 -28.30 -3.60 7.20
C THR A 105 -28.16 -4.88 8.02
N LEU A 106 -27.14 -5.69 7.74
CA LEU A 106 -26.88 -6.93 8.47
C LEU A 106 -26.59 -6.68 9.95
N TRP A 107 -25.77 -5.68 10.23
CA TRP A 107 -25.42 -5.30 11.61
C TRP A 107 -26.62 -4.82 12.40
N ASN A 108 -27.46 -3.99 11.76
CA ASN A 108 -28.63 -3.38 12.39
C ASN A 108 -29.82 -4.36 12.56
N SER A 109 -29.76 -5.55 11.96
CA SER A 109 -30.79 -6.58 12.19
C SER A 109 -30.83 -7.08 13.64
N GLY A 110 -29.73 -6.88 14.38
CA GLY A 110 -29.58 -7.38 15.75
C GLY A 110 -29.34 -8.88 15.87
N ARG A 111 -29.44 -9.61 14.74
CA ARG A 111 -29.21 -11.07 14.74
C ARG A 111 -27.72 -11.36 14.69
N GLU A 112 -27.26 -12.25 15.57
CA GLU A 112 -25.84 -12.57 15.68
C GLU A 112 -25.30 -13.24 14.40
N SER A 113 -26.11 -14.07 13.74
CA SER A 113 -25.75 -14.69 12.45
C SER A 113 -25.49 -13.64 11.35
N ASP A 114 -26.28 -12.56 11.30
CA ASP A 114 -26.08 -11.46 10.34
C ASP A 114 -24.85 -10.64 10.68
N LYS A 115 -24.59 -10.40 11.95
CA LYS A 115 -23.38 -9.71 12.41
C LYS A 115 -22.11 -10.48 12.05
N ASP A 116 -22.14 -11.82 12.14
CA ASP A 116 -21.01 -12.66 11.74
C ASP A 116 -20.72 -12.56 10.24
N ILE A 117 -21.76 -12.49 9.42
CA ILE A 117 -21.59 -12.24 7.98
C ILE A 117 -20.96 -10.87 7.74
N ALA A 118 -21.46 -9.83 8.39
CA ALA A 118 -20.93 -8.48 8.27
C ALA A 118 -19.45 -8.40 8.69
N ARG A 119 -19.05 -9.11 9.74
CA ARG A 119 -17.64 -9.18 10.19
C ARG A 119 -16.73 -9.78 9.12
N LYS A 120 -17.18 -10.83 8.43
CA LYS A 120 -16.43 -11.47 7.34
C LYS A 120 -16.32 -10.59 6.10
N GLN A 121 -17.28 -9.70 5.89
CA GLN A 121 -17.36 -8.80 4.73
C GLN A 121 -16.85 -7.40 5.03
N LYS A 122 -16.31 -7.19 6.22
CA LYS A 122 -15.82 -5.89 6.66
C LYS A 122 -14.68 -5.40 5.76
N ARG A 123 -14.71 -4.10 5.45
CA ARG A 123 -13.62 -3.45 4.71
C ARG A 123 -12.31 -3.49 5.51
N LYS A 124 -11.21 -3.59 4.78
CA LYS A 124 -9.86 -3.60 5.32
C LYS A 124 -9.12 -2.35 4.88
N LEU A 125 -8.44 -1.69 5.81
CA LEU A 125 -7.60 -0.54 5.52
C LEU A 125 -6.18 -0.97 5.21
N SER A 126 -5.67 -0.52 4.07
CA SER A 126 -4.28 -0.66 3.69
C SER A 126 -3.64 0.71 3.50
N TYR A 127 -2.37 0.81 3.83
CA TYR A 127 -1.54 1.98 3.62
C TYR A 127 -0.50 1.69 2.56
N TYR A 128 -0.15 2.69 1.78
CA TYR A 128 0.93 2.63 0.80
C TYR A 128 1.89 3.78 1.07
N ALA A 129 3.17 3.49 1.04
CA ALA A 129 4.24 4.48 1.16
C ALA A 129 5.39 4.11 0.24
N ASN A 130 6.18 5.10 -0.13
CA ASN A 130 7.46 4.85 -0.76
C ASN A 130 8.49 4.46 0.29
N VAL A 131 9.30 3.47 -0.01
CA VAL A 131 10.39 3.03 0.85
C VAL A 131 11.67 2.85 0.05
N TYR A 132 12.79 3.09 0.70
CA TYR A 132 14.11 2.70 0.24
C TYR A 132 14.48 1.40 0.93
N ILE A 133 14.92 0.42 0.17
CA ILE A 133 15.30 -0.89 0.72
C ILE A 133 16.75 -0.80 1.18
N VAL A 134 16.97 -0.79 2.48
CA VAL A 134 18.31 -0.71 3.09
C VAL A 134 18.94 -2.09 3.15
N LYS A 135 18.18 -3.08 3.60
CA LYS A 135 18.64 -4.47 3.71
C LYS A 135 17.49 -5.45 3.44
N ASP A 136 17.73 -6.35 2.52
CA ASP A 136 16.83 -7.45 2.17
C ASP A 136 17.67 -8.68 1.83
N SER A 137 18.08 -9.43 2.86
CA SER A 137 19.05 -10.53 2.70
C SER A 137 18.54 -11.67 1.83
N SER A 138 17.22 -11.90 1.79
CA SER A 138 16.61 -12.93 0.95
C SER A 138 16.55 -12.52 -0.51
N ASN A 139 16.47 -11.22 -0.79
CA ASN A 139 16.41 -10.66 -2.14
C ASN A 139 17.34 -9.44 -2.22
N PRO A 140 18.67 -9.65 -2.19
CA PRO A 140 19.64 -8.54 -2.13
C PRO A 140 19.59 -7.61 -3.34
N GLU A 141 19.01 -8.04 -4.46
CA GLU A 141 18.77 -7.22 -5.64
C GLU A 141 17.82 -6.04 -5.39
N ASN A 142 16.99 -6.12 -4.35
CA ASN A 142 16.13 -5.02 -3.95
C ASN A 142 16.85 -3.90 -3.20
N GLU A 143 17.99 -4.21 -2.61
CA GLU A 143 18.75 -3.24 -1.82
C GLU A 143 19.17 -2.04 -2.66
N GLY A 144 18.97 -0.84 -2.13
CA GLY A 144 19.27 0.40 -2.82
C GLY A 144 18.17 0.87 -3.79
N GLN A 145 17.05 0.18 -3.87
CA GLN A 145 15.93 0.55 -4.73
C GLN A 145 14.83 1.27 -3.98
N VAL A 146 14.14 2.17 -4.70
CA VAL A 146 12.89 2.78 -4.26
C VAL A 146 11.75 1.85 -4.66
N LYS A 147 10.94 1.47 -3.69
CA LYS A 147 9.80 0.57 -3.87
C LYS A 147 8.55 1.12 -3.20
N LEU A 148 7.40 0.63 -3.63
CA LEU A 148 6.15 0.83 -2.91
C LEU A 148 5.99 -0.25 -1.86
N TYR A 149 5.52 0.13 -0.68
CA TYR A 149 5.27 -0.79 0.42
C TYR A 149 3.82 -0.66 0.88
N LYS A 150 3.10 -1.78 0.86
CA LYS A 150 1.73 -1.90 1.35
C LYS A 150 1.78 -2.48 2.77
N PHE A 151 1.17 -1.78 3.72
CA PHE A 151 1.19 -2.21 5.12
C PHE A 151 -0.15 -1.90 5.81
N GLY A 152 -0.34 -2.50 6.96
CA GLY A 152 -1.56 -2.35 7.74
C GLY A 152 -1.39 -1.44 8.95
N LYS A 153 -2.43 -1.43 9.77
CA LYS A 153 -2.55 -0.58 10.96
C LYS A 153 -1.41 -0.80 11.97
N LYS A 154 -0.92 -2.03 12.15
CA LYS A 154 0.13 -2.33 13.13
C LYS A 154 1.42 -1.57 12.86
N ILE A 155 1.82 -1.50 11.60
CA ILE A 155 3.00 -0.72 11.20
C ILE A 155 2.68 0.78 11.21
N PHE A 156 1.50 1.18 10.73
CA PHE A 156 1.10 2.58 10.77
C PHE A 156 1.07 3.14 12.20
N ASP A 157 0.62 2.36 13.18
CA ASP A 157 0.64 2.75 14.59
C ASP A 157 2.07 2.98 15.11
N LYS A 158 3.04 2.21 14.63
CA LYS A 158 4.46 2.43 14.97
C LYS A 158 5.01 3.72 14.35
N ILE A 159 4.59 4.04 13.15
CA ILE A 159 4.94 5.31 12.48
C ILE A 159 4.37 6.48 13.29
N THR A 160 3.09 6.45 13.60
CA THR A 160 2.43 7.53 14.38
C THR A 160 2.99 7.66 15.78
N ALA A 161 3.31 6.55 16.44
CA ALA A 161 3.93 6.54 17.76
C ALA A 161 5.34 7.17 17.75
N SER A 162 6.09 7.02 16.66
CA SER A 162 7.39 7.68 16.51
C SER A 162 7.26 9.19 16.34
N MET A 163 6.20 9.65 15.68
CA MET A 163 5.93 11.06 15.42
C MET A 163 5.33 11.77 16.63
N GLN A 164 4.52 11.06 17.40
CA GLN A 164 3.87 11.52 18.62
C GLN A 164 4.11 10.52 19.75
N PRO A 165 5.29 10.56 20.40
CA PRO A 165 5.60 9.65 21.49
C PRO A 165 4.60 9.78 22.64
N GLU A 166 4.29 8.66 23.27
CA GLU A 166 3.38 8.61 24.42
C GLU A 166 4.00 9.26 25.68
N PHE A 167 5.31 9.14 25.84
CA PHE A 167 6.04 9.62 27.00
C PHE A 167 6.84 10.89 26.69
N GLU A 168 6.85 11.84 27.63
CA GLU A 168 7.50 13.16 27.46
C GLU A 168 9.02 13.09 27.29
N ASP A 169 9.67 12.05 27.80
CA ASP A 169 11.11 11.83 27.68
C ASP A 169 11.55 11.28 26.31
N GLU A 170 10.61 10.90 25.47
CA GLU A 170 10.88 10.41 24.11
C GLU A 170 10.88 11.57 23.12
N GLU A 171 11.93 11.67 22.32
CA GLU A 171 12.05 12.66 21.27
C GLU A 171 11.18 12.26 20.07
N PRO A 172 10.32 13.15 19.52
CA PRO A 172 9.60 12.89 18.30
C PRO A 172 10.55 12.66 17.12
N ILE A 173 10.21 11.68 16.29
CA ILE A 173 10.93 11.37 15.05
C ILE A 173 9.98 11.60 13.88
N ASN A 174 10.45 12.25 12.82
CA ASN A 174 9.78 12.20 11.53
C ASN A 174 10.45 11.11 10.67
N PRO A 175 9.91 9.90 10.61
CA PRO A 175 10.55 8.79 9.91
C PRO A 175 10.67 9.01 8.40
N PHE A 176 9.96 9.99 7.84
CA PHE A 176 9.98 10.31 6.42
C PHE A 176 11.04 11.36 6.04
N ASP A 177 11.76 11.90 7.01
CA ASP A 177 12.80 12.91 6.77
C ASP A 177 14.10 12.24 6.31
N PHE A 178 14.72 12.75 5.24
CA PHE A 178 15.97 12.21 4.70
C PHE A 178 17.14 12.32 5.66
N TRP A 179 17.20 13.39 6.45
CA TRP A 179 18.35 13.70 7.31
C TRP A 179 18.12 13.34 8.77
N LYS A 180 16.91 13.56 9.26
CA LYS A 180 16.54 13.38 10.67
C LYS A 180 15.52 12.25 10.90
N GLY A 181 15.36 11.40 9.92
CA GLY A 181 14.52 10.21 10.05
C GLY A 181 15.27 9.05 10.70
N ALA A 182 14.72 7.88 10.58
CA ALA A 182 15.29 6.64 11.10
C ALA A 182 14.92 5.47 10.20
N ASN A 183 15.81 4.50 10.10
CA ASN A 183 15.52 3.25 9.44
C ASN A 183 14.52 2.43 10.25
N PHE A 184 13.65 1.72 9.57
CA PHE A 184 12.68 0.83 10.17
C PHE A 184 13.16 -0.62 10.06
N LYS A 185 13.35 -1.26 11.21
CA LYS A 185 13.72 -2.69 11.29
C LYS A 185 12.44 -3.50 11.29
N LEU A 186 12.08 -4.03 10.12
CA LEU A 186 10.90 -4.85 9.95
C LEU A 186 11.22 -6.28 10.41
N LYS A 187 10.58 -6.70 11.48
CA LYS A 187 10.74 -8.03 12.06
C LYS A 187 9.40 -8.76 12.02
N ILE A 188 9.38 -9.88 11.34
CA ILE A 188 8.18 -10.69 11.15
C ILE A 188 8.36 -12.00 11.88
N LYS A 189 7.36 -12.37 12.68
CA LYS A 189 7.22 -13.68 13.30
C LYS A 189 5.87 -14.27 12.95
N GLN A 190 5.78 -15.57 12.84
CA GLN A 190 4.50 -16.24 12.70
C GLN A 190 3.92 -16.52 14.08
N VAL A 191 2.73 -15.98 14.36
CA VAL A 191 1.99 -16.17 15.61
C VAL A 191 0.56 -16.59 15.26
N ALA A 192 0.15 -17.77 15.73
CA ALA A 192 -1.19 -18.32 15.49
C ALA A 192 -1.58 -18.35 13.98
N GLY A 193 -0.63 -18.64 13.12
CA GLY A 193 -0.84 -18.71 11.65
C GLY A 193 -0.81 -17.38 10.92
N PHE A 194 -0.58 -16.27 11.62
CA PHE A 194 -0.54 -14.92 11.05
C PHE A 194 0.83 -14.27 11.22
N TRP A 195 1.19 -13.39 10.31
CA TRP A 195 2.37 -12.56 10.44
C TRP A 195 2.17 -11.57 11.58
N ASN A 196 3.16 -11.48 12.45
CA ASN A 196 3.20 -10.56 13.58
C ASN A 196 4.39 -9.62 13.44
N TYR A 197 4.15 -8.32 13.60
CA TYR A 197 5.13 -7.25 13.41
C TYR A 197 5.52 -6.56 14.73
N ASP A 198 5.08 -7.08 15.88
CA ASP A 198 5.21 -6.40 17.17
C ASP A 198 6.67 -6.09 17.55
N SER A 199 7.61 -6.91 17.12
CA SER A 199 9.03 -6.70 17.36
C SER A 199 9.70 -5.69 16.43
N SER A 200 8.99 -5.20 15.41
CA SER A 200 9.52 -4.19 14.49
C SER A 200 9.70 -2.85 15.22
N GLU A 201 10.78 -2.13 14.89
CA GLU A 201 11.13 -0.88 15.57
C GLU A 201 11.95 0.04 14.67
N PHE A 202 11.87 1.34 14.94
CA PHE A 202 12.79 2.31 14.33
C PHE A 202 14.16 2.23 15.00
N GLY A 203 15.21 2.39 14.19
CA GLY A 203 16.56 2.51 14.66
C GLY A 203 16.88 3.93 15.15
N LYS A 204 18.16 4.23 15.29
CA LYS A 204 18.62 5.57 15.66
C LYS A 204 18.28 6.58 14.57
N VAL A 205 18.12 7.84 14.98
CA VAL A 205 17.98 8.96 14.06
C VAL A 205 19.28 9.13 13.29
N GLU A 206 19.20 9.07 11.97
CA GLU A 206 20.35 9.25 11.08
C GLU A 206 19.89 9.66 9.69
N ALA A 207 20.76 10.25 8.91
CA ALA A 207 20.50 10.48 7.49
C ALA A 207 20.42 9.15 6.76
N LEU A 208 19.56 9.09 5.74
CA LEU A 208 19.47 7.88 4.88
C LEU A 208 20.80 7.62 4.18
N LEU A 209 21.39 8.66 3.59
CA LEU A 209 22.70 8.66 2.95
C LEU A 209 23.43 9.96 3.30
N ASP A 210 24.74 9.94 3.27
CA ASP A 210 25.58 11.09 3.61
C ASP A 210 25.73 12.11 2.47
N ASP A 211 25.35 11.73 1.24
CA ASP A 211 25.48 12.53 0.05
C ASP A 211 24.13 13.10 -0.41
N ASP A 212 23.98 14.41 -0.39
CA ASP A 212 22.75 15.10 -0.81
C ASP A 212 22.42 14.86 -2.29
N THR A 213 23.41 14.68 -3.15
CA THR A 213 23.18 14.36 -4.56
C THR A 213 22.54 12.97 -4.71
N ALA A 214 22.98 12.00 -3.91
CA ALA A 214 22.39 10.68 -3.87
C ALA A 214 20.95 10.70 -3.31
N LEU A 215 20.69 11.53 -2.30
CA LEU A 215 19.33 11.73 -1.76
C LEU A 215 18.41 12.36 -2.80
N GLU A 216 18.89 13.32 -3.57
CA GLU A 216 18.13 13.94 -4.66
C GLU A 216 17.77 12.90 -5.75
N ALA A 217 18.70 12.03 -6.09
CA ALA A 217 18.44 10.93 -7.03
C ALA A 217 17.37 9.96 -6.53
N ILE A 218 17.32 9.68 -5.23
CA ILE A 218 16.26 8.89 -4.59
C ILE A 218 14.93 9.63 -4.66
N TYR A 219 14.92 10.92 -4.34
CA TYR A 219 13.73 11.76 -4.40
C TYR A 219 13.10 11.76 -5.80
N ASP A 220 13.90 11.78 -6.84
CA ASP A 220 13.44 11.73 -8.22
C ASP A 220 12.74 10.41 -8.58
N LYS A 221 12.96 9.35 -7.81
CA LYS A 221 12.36 8.02 -8.04
C LYS A 221 11.11 7.76 -7.21
N ILE A 222 10.73 8.67 -6.32
CA ILE A 222 9.54 8.53 -5.48
C ILE A 222 8.30 8.51 -6.37
N TYR A 223 7.44 7.53 -6.15
CA TYR A 223 6.19 7.36 -6.88
C TYR A 223 5.12 8.30 -6.36
N ASP A 224 4.27 8.78 -7.26
CA ASP A 224 3.07 9.54 -6.90
C ASP A 224 1.99 8.58 -6.39
N LEU A 225 1.70 8.64 -5.08
CA LEU A 225 0.73 7.75 -4.44
C LEU A 225 -0.72 8.08 -4.77
N SER A 226 -1.00 9.23 -5.39
CA SER A 226 -2.36 9.62 -5.78
C SER A 226 -2.98 8.67 -6.80
N GLU A 227 -2.17 7.89 -7.51
CA GLU A 227 -2.66 6.88 -8.44
C GLU A 227 -3.51 5.79 -7.78
N PHE A 228 -3.26 5.49 -6.48
CA PHE A 228 -4.02 4.47 -5.74
C PHE A 228 -5.45 4.91 -5.41
N THR A 229 -5.72 6.20 -5.44
CA THR A 229 -7.04 6.78 -5.18
C THR A 229 -7.63 7.44 -6.43
N ALA A 230 -7.03 7.23 -7.59
CA ALA A 230 -7.52 7.73 -8.87
C ALA A 230 -8.81 7.00 -9.29
N VAL A 231 -9.62 7.69 -10.09
CA VAL A 231 -10.96 7.19 -10.52
C VAL A 231 -10.89 5.82 -11.18
N ASP A 232 -9.85 5.54 -11.97
CA ASP A 232 -9.64 4.27 -12.67
C ASP A 232 -9.33 3.09 -11.75
N GLN A 233 -9.07 3.32 -10.47
CA GLN A 233 -8.83 2.28 -9.47
C GLN A 233 -10.12 1.76 -8.82
N PHE A 234 -11.26 2.37 -9.14
CA PHE A 234 -12.54 2.04 -8.51
C PHE A 234 -13.59 1.75 -9.59
N LYS A 235 -14.30 0.65 -9.42
CA LYS A 235 -15.47 0.35 -10.21
C LYS A 235 -16.63 1.24 -9.76
N SER A 236 -17.61 1.44 -10.64
CA SER A 236 -18.83 2.16 -10.28
C SER A 236 -19.65 1.40 -9.22
N TYR A 237 -20.54 2.12 -8.54
CA TYR A 237 -21.48 1.49 -7.60
C TYR A 237 -22.26 0.36 -8.25
N ASP A 238 -22.79 0.58 -9.44
CA ASP A 238 -23.60 -0.42 -10.16
C ASP A 238 -22.79 -1.65 -10.54
N GLU A 239 -21.57 -1.50 -10.99
CA GLU A 239 -20.66 -2.62 -11.27
C GLU A 239 -20.33 -3.42 -10.01
N LEU A 240 -20.04 -2.74 -8.89
CA LEU A 240 -19.76 -3.37 -7.61
C LEU A 240 -21.00 -4.08 -7.06
N LYS A 241 -22.17 -3.49 -7.21
CA LYS A 241 -23.46 -4.08 -6.79
C LYS A 241 -23.75 -5.36 -7.57
N ALA A 242 -23.58 -5.34 -8.88
CA ALA A 242 -23.74 -6.52 -9.73
C ALA A 242 -22.75 -7.63 -9.35
N ARG A 243 -21.49 -7.25 -9.07
CA ARG A 243 -20.47 -8.20 -8.60
C ARG A 243 -20.83 -8.80 -7.25
N LEU A 244 -21.28 -7.98 -6.31
CA LEU A 244 -21.72 -8.43 -4.99
C LEU A 244 -22.87 -9.42 -5.09
N ASP A 245 -23.90 -9.10 -5.88
CA ASP A 245 -25.04 -9.98 -6.09
C ASP A 245 -24.62 -11.33 -6.69
N SER A 246 -23.70 -11.31 -7.65
CA SER A 246 -23.13 -12.53 -8.24
C SER A 246 -22.38 -13.38 -7.21
N VAL A 247 -21.51 -12.77 -6.41
CA VAL A 247 -20.72 -13.46 -5.39
C VAL A 247 -21.60 -14.07 -4.30
N LEU A 248 -22.63 -13.36 -3.87
CA LEU A 248 -23.57 -13.84 -2.86
C LEU A 248 -24.68 -14.74 -3.43
N ALA A 249 -24.67 -14.99 -4.74
CA ALA A 249 -25.70 -15.73 -5.47
C ALA A 249 -27.11 -15.15 -5.24
N ARG A 250 -27.20 -13.82 -5.16
CA ARG A 250 -28.47 -13.09 -5.01
C ARG A 250 -29.07 -12.85 -6.39
N LYS A 251 -30.38 -13.01 -6.49
CA LYS A 251 -31.07 -12.64 -7.74
C LYS A 251 -31.07 -11.14 -7.89
N ALA A 252 -30.78 -10.66 -9.12
CA ALA A 252 -30.96 -9.27 -9.45
C ALA A 252 -32.41 -8.86 -9.19
N VAL A 253 -32.63 -7.80 -8.43
CA VAL A 253 -33.96 -7.19 -8.27
C VAL A 253 -34.25 -6.47 -9.58
N VAL A 254 -35.23 -6.99 -10.31
CA VAL A 254 -35.71 -6.39 -11.56
C VAL A 254 -36.57 -5.19 -11.22
#